data_2f6e867204b41e313a8070703ae8f8b1
#
_entry.id   2f6e867204b41e313a8070703ae8f8b1
#
_cell.length_a   1.000
_cell.length_b   1.000
_cell.length_c   1.000
_cell.angle_alpha   90.00
_cell.angle_beta   90.00
_cell.angle_gamma   90.00
#
_symmetry.space_group_name_H-M   'P 1'
#
loop_
_entity.id
_entity.type
_entity.pdbx_description
1 polymer ?
#
loop_
_entity_poly.entity_id
_entity_poly.type
_entity_poly.pdbx_seq_one_letter_code
_entity_poly.pdbx_strand_id
1 'polypeptide(L)'
;MFNKHDIKRDAVQLKGQFGMFGYDWWWHSFTAINEKTGEEKPFFIEFFLINPERGEDEPVLGQLRENKRNWFKPSYLMVKCGAWGKRAVQLHRFFGWNGIDVNWGVPFSIKAEDCYLNETETRGSVKVLKEEAEAHPEWMCEYGGMSWNLKINKKIAFNVGYGAGSLMRKLKLFEMYWHAEGMKTEFSGEVIFNGERYIVSPETSYGYADKNWGRDFTSPWLWISSNNLVSEISGKRLENSVFDIGGGRPKIGKINLNGKLLSAFYYEGREYEFNFSKFWTGTKTKFSCHETDYELIWHVEQWNRRDKMVTDLTCLKSDMLLINYESPFGKKKHNSLWNGGNGKGRVELYHKGELVDRIAVSNAGCEYGEYSGPQS
;
A
#
# COMPACT_ATOMS: atom_id res chain seq x y z
N MET A 1 11.79 -14.63 -1.76
CA MET A 1 11.60 -15.04 -0.34
C MET A 1 12.06 -13.92 0.54
N PHE A 2 11.30 -13.62 1.60
CA PHE A 2 11.68 -12.61 2.60
C PHE A 2 12.97 -13.01 3.33
N ASN A 3 13.86 -12.05 3.60
CA ASN A 3 15.16 -12.32 4.19
C ASN A 3 15.73 -11.08 4.93
N LYS A 4 16.92 -11.25 5.56
CA LYS A 4 17.57 -10.19 6.35
C LYS A 4 17.89 -8.89 5.60
N HIS A 5 17.93 -8.90 4.27
CA HIS A 5 18.13 -7.68 3.50
C HIS A 5 16.83 -6.89 3.37
N ASP A 6 15.69 -7.58 3.39
CA ASP A 6 14.37 -6.95 3.37
C ASP A 6 14.14 -6.21 4.69
N ILE A 7 14.46 -6.82 5.85
CA ILE A 7 14.39 -6.17 7.17
C ILE A 7 15.15 -4.82 7.21
N LYS A 8 16.29 -4.73 6.51
CA LYS A 8 17.03 -3.46 6.42
C LYS A 8 16.33 -2.40 5.58
N ARG A 9 15.51 -2.83 4.61
CA ARG A 9 14.75 -1.93 3.74
C ARG A 9 13.48 -1.45 4.40
N ASP A 10 12.93 -2.25 5.32
CA ASP A 10 11.74 -1.93 6.09
C ASP A 10 12.00 -0.85 7.16
N ALA A 11 13.27 -0.62 7.49
CA ALA A 11 13.66 0.43 8.42
C ALA A 11 13.26 1.84 7.93
N VAL A 12 13.15 2.78 8.86
CA VAL A 12 12.81 4.18 8.58
C VAL A 12 13.84 4.82 7.64
N GLN A 13 13.40 5.35 6.52
CA GLN A 13 14.23 5.88 5.45
C GLN A 13 14.41 7.40 5.49
N LEU A 14 13.50 8.15 6.11
CA LEU A 14 13.54 9.61 6.17
C LEU A 14 14.86 10.16 6.69
N LYS A 15 15.42 9.53 7.71
CA LYS A 15 16.68 9.93 8.34
C LYS A 15 17.88 9.83 7.39
N GLY A 16 17.92 8.84 6.50
CA GLY A 16 19.07 8.58 5.63
C GLY A 16 19.01 9.32 4.31
N GLN A 17 17.97 9.08 3.53
CA GLN A 17 17.91 9.47 2.13
C GLN A 17 17.37 10.88 1.90
N PHE A 18 16.38 11.30 2.66
CA PHE A 18 15.69 12.58 2.48
C PHE A 18 15.97 13.58 3.61
N GLY A 19 16.86 13.23 4.55
CA GLY A 19 16.97 13.93 5.80
C GLY A 19 15.66 13.75 6.59
N MET A 20 15.15 14.82 7.16
CA MET A 20 13.88 14.79 7.92
C MET A 20 12.70 15.36 7.11
N PHE A 21 12.83 15.46 5.79
CA PHE A 21 11.78 15.98 4.90
C PHE A 21 11.24 14.90 3.98
N GLY A 22 9.91 14.71 3.99
CA GLY A 22 9.22 13.72 3.19
C GLY A 22 8.27 12.87 4.02
N TYR A 23 7.97 11.70 3.52
CA TYR A 23 7.12 10.73 4.21
C TYR A 23 7.77 9.34 4.20
N ASP A 24 7.30 8.52 5.15
CA ASP A 24 7.63 7.11 5.29
C ASP A 24 6.36 6.40 5.72
N TRP A 25 5.91 5.38 5.00
CA TRP A 25 4.76 4.60 5.44
C TRP A 25 5.02 3.10 5.44
N TRP A 26 4.26 2.40 6.28
CA TRP A 26 4.14 0.95 6.32
C TRP A 26 2.67 0.60 6.18
N TRP A 27 2.35 -0.07 5.10
CA TRP A 27 1.00 -0.51 4.78
C TRP A 27 0.85 -2.00 4.98
N HIS A 28 -0.24 -2.41 5.61
CA HIS A 28 -0.61 -3.79 5.85
C HIS A 28 -2.06 -3.99 5.46
N SER A 29 -2.34 -4.99 4.62
CA SER A 29 -3.71 -5.39 4.31
C SER A 29 -3.89 -6.89 4.49
N PHE A 30 -5.08 -7.28 4.89
CA PHE A 30 -5.40 -8.66 5.19
C PHE A 30 -6.91 -8.89 5.20
N THR A 31 -7.33 -10.17 5.08
CA THR A 31 -8.72 -10.61 5.22
C THR A 31 -8.91 -11.25 6.59
N ALA A 32 -10.04 -11.01 7.23
CA ALA A 32 -10.45 -11.64 8.48
C ALA A 32 -11.88 -12.17 8.40
N ILE A 33 -12.20 -13.12 9.26
CA ILE A 33 -13.50 -13.80 9.30
C ILE A 33 -14.27 -13.32 10.52
N ASN A 34 -15.49 -12.83 10.32
CA ASN A 34 -16.38 -12.49 11.42
C ASN A 34 -16.68 -13.74 12.26
N GLU A 35 -16.38 -13.69 13.56
CA GLU A 35 -16.50 -14.83 14.45
C GLU A 35 -17.94 -15.38 14.56
N LYS A 36 -18.95 -14.50 14.40
CA LYS A 36 -20.36 -14.87 14.53
C LYS A 36 -21.02 -15.31 13.24
N THR A 37 -20.68 -14.60 12.14
CA THR A 37 -21.36 -14.79 10.84
C THR A 37 -20.60 -15.65 9.87
N GLY A 38 -19.27 -15.80 10.06
CA GLY A 38 -18.38 -16.47 9.11
C GLY A 38 -18.12 -15.63 7.86
N GLU A 39 -18.57 -14.38 7.79
CA GLU A 39 -18.38 -13.50 6.64
C GLU A 39 -16.94 -13.00 6.59
N GLU A 40 -16.32 -13.04 5.39
CA GLU A 40 -15.02 -12.45 5.13
C GLU A 40 -15.11 -10.94 5.03
N LYS A 41 -14.11 -10.25 5.59
CA LYS A 41 -13.96 -8.81 5.44
C LYS A 41 -12.49 -8.44 5.28
N PRO A 42 -12.12 -7.66 4.25
CA PRO A 42 -10.77 -7.15 4.08
C PRO A 42 -10.56 -5.89 4.92
N PHE A 43 -9.38 -5.80 5.54
CA PHE A 43 -8.93 -4.72 6.40
C PHE A 43 -7.58 -4.18 5.97
N PHE A 44 -7.28 -2.96 6.42
CA PHE A 44 -5.97 -2.35 6.28
C PHE A 44 -5.54 -1.57 7.52
N ILE A 45 -4.23 -1.48 7.71
CA ILE A 45 -3.57 -0.70 8.76
C ILE A 45 -2.36 -0.03 8.13
N GLU A 46 -2.18 1.25 8.41
CA GLU A 46 -1.07 2.05 7.92
C GLU A 46 -0.48 2.90 9.03
N PHE A 47 0.85 2.94 9.10
CA PHE A 47 1.61 3.89 9.89
C PHE A 47 2.31 4.84 8.93
N PHE A 48 1.95 6.12 8.98
CA PHE A 48 2.41 7.14 8.06
C PHE A 48 3.12 8.26 8.80
N LEU A 49 4.44 8.29 8.70
CA LEU A 49 5.29 9.35 9.23
C LEU A 49 5.46 10.45 8.18
N ILE A 50 5.32 11.72 8.57
CA ILE A 50 5.50 12.85 7.68
C ILE A 50 6.30 13.97 8.36
N ASN A 51 7.33 14.47 7.70
CA ASN A 51 8.17 15.60 8.11
C ASN A 51 8.50 15.64 9.60
N PRO A 52 9.32 14.73 10.13
CA PRO A 52 9.56 14.60 11.58
C PRO A 52 10.32 15.75 12.25
N GLU A 53 10.52 16.86 11.58
CA GLU A 53 11.24 18.03 12.11
C GLU A 53 10.37 19.00 12.91
N ARG A 54 9.05 18.86 12.82
CA ARG A 54 8.09 19.80 13.41
C ARG A 54 6.99 19.06 14.14
N GLY A 55 6.23 19.78 14.94
CA GLY A 55 5.16 19.20 15.74
C GLY A 55 5.75 18.63 17.03
N GLU A 56 5.60 19.37 18.09
CA GLU A 56 6.00 19.00 19.44
C GLU A 56 4.94 18.06 20.04
N ASP A 57 4.06 18.59 20.88
CA ASP A 57 3.01 17.79 21.52
C ASP A 57 1.82 17.54 20.59
N GLU A 58 1.49 18.53 19.75
CA GLU A 58 0.34 18.46 18.85
C GLU A 58 0.75 18.17 17.39
N PRO A 59 -0.05 17.38 16.65
CA PRO A 59 0.21 17.14 15.24
C PRO A 59 -0.03 18.42 14.41
N VAL A 60 0.91 18.73 13.52
CA VAL A 60 0.75 19.84 12.56
C VAL A 60 0.02 19.32 11.34
N LEU A 61 -1.28 19.56 11.23
CA LEU A 61 -2.12 19.16 10.09
C LEU A 61 -2.08 20.26 9.02
N GLY A 62 -1.57 19.96 7.82
CA GLY A 62 -1.46 20.94 6.73
C GLY A 62 -2.83 21.35 6.17
N GLN A 63 -3.86 20.53 6.32
CA GLN A 63 -5.22 20.83 5.87
C GLN A 63 -6.01 21.70 6.83
N LEU A 64 -5.53 21.93 8.05
CA LEU A 64 -6.08 22.97 8.93
C LEU A 64 -6.06 24.32 8.19
N ARG A 65 -7.19 25.05 8.23
CA ARG A 65 -7.38 26.31 7.47
C ARG A 65 -6.28 27.34 7.74
N GLU A 66 -5.85 27.45 8.98
CA GLU A 66 -4.78 28.35 9.38
C GLU A 66 -3.42 27.88 8.84
N ASN A 67 -3.09 26.61 9.01
CA ASN A 67 -1.84 26.03 8.52
C ASN A 67 -1.74 26.10 6.98
N LYS A 68 -2.86 25.86 6.29
CA LYS A 68 -2.95 25.99 4.84
C LYS A 68 -2.71 27.43 4.36
N ARG A 69 -3.25 28.43 5.06
CA ARG A 69 -3.01 29.86 4.77
C ARG A 69 -1.54 30.24 4.98
N ASN A 70 -0.93 29.75 6.05
CA ASN A 70 0.43 30.07 6.44
C ASN A 70 1.48 29.17 5.76
N TRP A 71 1.07 28.28 4.87
CA TRP A 71 1.94 27.32 4.16
C TRP A 71 2.74 26.41 5.11
N PHE A 72 2.20 26.06 6.25
CA PHE A 72 2.84 25.12 7.16
C PHE A 72 2.84 23.74 6.56
N LYS A 73 3.98 23.08 6.65
CA LYS A 73 4.12 21.70 6.24
C LYS A 73 3.55 20.78 7.31
N PRO A 74 2.80 19.72 6.93
CA PRO A 74 2.34 18.75 7.90
C PRO A 74 3.50 18.08 8.60
N SER A 75 3.33 17.73 9.88
CA SER A 75 4.32 17.03 10.69
C SER A 75 3.62 16.21 11.76
N TYR A 76 3.57 14.90 11.59
CA TYR A 76 2.89 13.97 12.49
C TYR A 76 3.21 12.51 12.18
N LEU A 77 2.84 11.60 13.08
CA LEU A 77 2.49 10.22 12.74
C LEU A 77 0.97 10.14 12.58
N MET A 78 0.50 9.62 11.46
CA MET A 78 -0.88 9.19 11.29
C MET A 78 -0.93 7.67 11.35
N VAL A 79 -1.79 7.14 12.23
CA VAL A 79 -2.18 5.74 12.20
C VAL A 79 -3.55 5.68 11.52
N LYS A 80 -3.57 5.11 10.33
CA LYS A 80 -4.77 4.91 9.53
C LYS A 80 -5.16 3.45 9.59
N CYS A 81 -6.43 3.16 9.76
CA CYS A 81 -6.95 1.81 9.65
C CYS A 81 -8.37 1.83 9.09
N GLY A 82 -8.85 0.68 8.68
CA GLY A 82 -10.20 0.58 8.16
C GLY A 82 -10.50 -0.75 7.49
N ALA A 83 -11.61 -0.76 6.78
CA ALA A 83 -12.09 -1.94 6.08
C ALA A 83 -12.70 -1.56 4.73
N TRP A 84 -12.57 -2.45 3.78
CA TRP A 84 -13.27 -2.38 2.50
C TRP A 84 -14.54 -3.25 2.49
N GLY A 85 -15.23 -3.23 1.36
CA GLY A 85 -16.47 -3.96 1.18
C GLY A 85 -17.64 -3.25 1.83
N LYS A 86 -18.67 -3.99 2.15
CA LYS A 86 -19.88 -3.43 2.76
C LYS A 86 -19.54 -2.58 4.00
N ARG A 87 -19.98 -1.31 4.00
CA ARG A 87 -19.64 -0.30 5.01
C ARG A 87 -18.14 -0.03 5.07
N ALA A 88 -17.54 0.19 3.91
CA ALA A 88 -16.15 0.61 3.81
C ALA A 88 -15.91 1.92 4.58
N VAL A 89 -14.80 2.00 5.32
CA VAL A 89 -14.46 3.15 6.15
C VAL A 89 -12.95 3.26 6.32
N GLN A 90 -12.45 4.48 6.36
CA GLN A 90 -11.09 4.82 6.78
C GLN A 90 -11.14 5.69 8.04
N LEU A 91 -10.35 5.32 9.04
CA LEU A 91 -10.24 5.99 10.33
C LEU A 91 -8.81 6.48 10.51
N HIS A 92 -8.64 7.72 10.95
CA HIS A 92 -7.33 8.33 11.16
C HIS A 92 -7.16 8.76 12.62
N ARG A 93 -5.96 8.53 13.16
CA ARG A 93 -5.51 9.05 14.44
C ARG A 93 -4.13 9.68 14.26
N PHE A 94 -3.97 10.89 14.77
CA PHE A 94 -2.76 11.69 14.59
C PHE A 94 -2.02 11.84 15.91
N PHE A 95 -0.68 11.84 15.85
CA PHE A 95 0.20 12.00 16.99
C PHE A 95 1.26 13.06 16.69
N GLY A 96 1.48 13.97 17.64
CA GLY A 96 2.61 14.88 17.64
C GLY A 96 3.92 14.15 17.93
N TRP A 97 5.05 14.72 17.53
CA TRP A 97 6.34 14.03 17.56
C TRP A 97 6.86 13.71 18.95
N ASN A 98 6.51 14.49 20.00
CA ASN A 98 6.88 14.19 21.38
C ASN A 98 6.19 12.94 21.95
N GLY A 99 5.05 12.55 21.37
CA GLY A 99 4.30 11.34 21.71
C GLY A 99 4.71 10.08 20.96
N ILE A 100 5.75 10.15 20.11
CA ILE A 100 6.13 9.06 19.21
C ILE A 100 7.53 8.56 19.57
N ASP A 101 7.63 7.26 19.84
CA ASP A 101 8.90 6.55 19.99
C ASP A 101 9.22 5.76 18.71
N VAL A 102 10.30 6.15 18.03
CA VAL A 102 10.75 5.53 16.78
C VAL A 102 12.13 4.94 16.95
N ASN A 103 12.25 3.62 16.83
CA ASN A 103 13.55 2.99 16.63
C ASN A 103 13.98 3.14 15.16
N TRP A 104 14.91 4.05 14.92
CA TRP A 104 15.49 4.34 13.60
C TRP A 104 16.47 3.27 13.10
N GLY A 105 16.70 2.24 13.87
CA GLY A 105 17.63 1.15 13.60
C GLY A 105 17.00 0.00 12.80
N VAL A 106 17.65 -1.17 12.93
CA VAL A 106 17.19 -2.44 12.34
C VAL A 106 17.22 -3.49 13.45
N PRO A 107 16.10 -4.18 13.70
CA PRO A 107 14.76 -3.95 13.14
C PRO A 107 14.15 -2.63 13.61
N PHE A 108 13.26 -2.06 12.79
CA PHE A 108 12.54 -0.85 13.15
C PHE A 108 11.44 -1.13 14.17
N SER A 109 11.02 -0.09 14.89
CA SER A 109 9.74 -0.08 15.62
C SER A 109 9.20 1.33 15.72
N ILE A 110 7.87 1.44 15.74
CA ILE A 110 7.14 2.69 15.93
C ILE A 110 6.12 2.47 17.02
N LYS A 111 6.10 3.37 18.00
CA LYS A 111 5.12 3.34 19.09
C LYS A 111 4.57 4.74 19.33
N ALA A 112 3.26 4.84 19.44
CA ALA A 112 2.56 6.04 19.88
C ALA A 112 1.34 5.59 20.69
N GLU A 113 1.36 5.86 21.99
CA GLU A 113 0.38 5.37 22.96
C GLU A 113 0.18 3.84 22.87
N ASP A 114 -1.04 3.37 22.53
CA ASP A 114 -1.37 1.95 22.34
C ASP A 114 -1.05 1.43 20.94
N CYS A 115 -0.81 2.32 19.97
CA CYS A 115 -0.43 1.95 18.63
C CYS A 115 1.03 1.54 18.54
N TYR A 116 1.29 0.36 17.99
CA TYR A 116 2.63 -0.21 17.87
C TYR A 116 2.77 -0.98 16.55
N LEU A 117 3.92 -0.83 15.93
CA LEU A 117 4.33 -1.58 14.74
C LEU A 117 5.81 -1.91 14.81
N ASN A 118 6.14 -3.16 14.50
CA ASN A 118 7.50 -3.60 14.17
C ASN A 118 7.47 -4.64 13.04
N GLU A 119 8.58 -5.28 12.79
CA GLU A 119 8.75 -6.29 11.73
C GLU A 119 7.80 -7.50 11.85
N THR A 120 7.38 -7.87 13.07
CA THR A 120 6.71 -9.13 13.37
C THR A 120 5.36 -8.99 14.04
N GLU A 121 4.97 -7.78 14.42
CA GLU A 121 3.68 -7.55 15.07
C GLU A 121 3.19 -6.11 14.91
N THR A 122 1.87 -5.97 14.94
CA THR A 122 1.20 -4.67 15.07
C THR A 122 0.01 -4.78 16.01
N ARG A 123 -0.21 -3.74 16.81
CA ARG A 123 -1.39 -3.60 17.68
C ARG A 123 -1.75 -2.14 17.82
N GLY A 124 -2.99 -1.87 18.15
CA GLY A 124 -3.46 -0.51 18.39
C GLY A 124 -4.96 -0.36 18.31
N SER A 125 -5.38 0.88 18.45
CA SER A 125 -6.78 1.26 18.28
C SER A 125 -6.93 2.65 17.66
N VAL A 126 -7.95 2.80 16.84
CA VAL A 126 -8.41 4.09 16.33
C VAL A 126 -9.92 4.16 16.52
N LYS A 127 -10.38 5.22 17.16
CA LYS A 127 -11.78 5.51 17.34
C LYS A 127 -12.03 6.98 16.99
N VAL A 128 -12.98 7.21 16.13
CA VAL A 128 -13.42 8.54 15.71
C VAL A 128 -14.93 8.62 15.90
N LEU A 129 -15.40 9.54 16.71
CA LEU A 129 -16.82 9.78 16.89
C LEU A 129 -17.37 10.54 15.68
N LYS A 130 -18.68 10.40 15.42
CA LYS A 130 -19.31 11.08 14.30
C LYS A 130 -19.19 12.60 14.41
N GLU A 131 -19.42 13.12 15.60
CA GLU A 131 -19.34 14.54 15.92
C GLU A 131 -17.90 15.07 15.74
N GLU A 132 -16.90 14.26 16.05
CA GLU A 132 -15.48 14.60 15.85
C GLU A 132 -15.13 14.64 14.35
N ALA A 133 -15.55 13.65 13.57
CA ALA A 133 -15.32 13.64 12.13
C ALA A 133 -15.97 14.83 11.42
N GLU A 134 -17.17 15.23 11.86
CA GLU A 134 -17.89 16.38 11.33
C GLU A 134 -17.25 17.73 11.77
N ALA A 135 -16.70 17.80 12.98
CA ALA A 135 -16.04 19.00 13.51
C ALA A 135 -14.61 19.18 12.94
N HIS A 136 -13.94 18.09 12.54
CA HIS A 136 -12.55 18.04 12.10
C HIS A 136 -12.39 17.51 10.67
N PRO A 137 -12.90 18.23 9.64
CA PRO A 137 -12.78 17.79 8.25
C PRO A 137 -11.31 17.69 7.78
N GLU A 138 -10.38 18.34 8.48
CA GLU A 138 -8.93 18.21 8.25
C GLU A 138 -8.37 16.85 8.62
N TRP A 139 -9.07 16.03 9.40
CA TRP A 139 -8.69 14.64 9.66
C TRP A 139 -8.92 13.74 8.44
N MET A 140 -9.76 14.17 7.50
CA MET A 140 -9.96 13.49 6.21
C MET A 140 -10.38 12.02 6.35
N CYS A 141 -11.19 11.69 7.34
CA CYS A 141 -11.65 10.33 7.63
C CYS A 141 -13.15 10.27 7.94
N GLU A 142 -13.67 9.06 7.98
CA GLU A 142 -15.02 8.76 8.44
C GLU A 142 -15.02 8.54 9.95
N TYR A 143 -16.13 8.03 10.49
CA TYR A 143 -16.30 7.70 11.90
C TYR A 143 -16.49 6.19 12.12
N GLY A 144 -16.11 5.72 13.30
CA GLY A 144 -16.17 4.32 13.69
C GLY A 144 -15.08 3.95 14.68
N GLY A 145 -14.85 2.66 14.85
CA GLY A 145 -13.81 2.15 15.72
C GLY A 145 -13.19 0.86 15.21
N MET A 146 -11.88 0.78 15.26
CA MET A 146 -11.12 -0.43 14.96
C MET A 146 -10.00 -0.59 15.99
N SER A 147 -9.88 -1.79 16.55
CA SER A 147 -8.70 -2.19 17.32
C SER A 147 -8.19 -3.53 16.80
N TRP A 148 -6.89 -3.74 16.92
CA TRP A 148 -6.24 -4.94 16.39
C TRP A 148 -5.07 -5.38 17.28
N ASN A 149 -4.80 -6.69 17.20
CA ASN A 149 -3.60 -7.32 17.77
C ASN A 149 -3.18 -8.47 16.85
N LEU A 150 -2.15 -8.23 16.06
CA LEU A 150 -1.76 -9.10 14.96
C LEU A 150 -0.27 -9.45 15.02
N LYS A 151 0.04 -10.71 14.75
CA LYS A 151 1.38 -11.17 14.36
C LYS A 151 1.53 -11.09 12.85
N ILE A 152 2.74 -10.77 12.40
CA ILE A 152 3.12 -10.58 11.00
C ILE A 152 4.22 -11.58 10.66
N ASN A 153 4.00 -12.39 9.63
CA ASN A 153 4.97 -13.37 9.15
C ASN A 153 5.14 -13.22 7.63
N LYS A 154 6.09 -12.39 7.21
CA LYS A 154 6.40 -12.11 5.81
C LYS A 154 7.08 -13.31 5.17
N LYS A 155 6.53 -13.83 4.07
CA LYS A 155 7.03 -15.02 3.35
C LYS A 155 7.78 -14.67 2.08
N ILE A 156 7.21 -13.81 1.25
CA ILE A 156 7.72 -13.45 -0.07
C ILE A 156 7.77 -11.94 -0.17
N ALA A 157 8.94 -11.39 -0.39
CA ALA A 157 9.18 -9.97 -0.61
C ALA A 157 9.65 -9.72 -2.04
N PHE A 158 9.34 -8.54 -2.57
CA PHE A 158 9.85 -8.04 -3.83
C PHE A 158 10.39 -6.62 -3.68
N ASN A 159 11.61 -6.43 -4.11
CA ASN A 159 12.28 -5.15 -3.98
C ASN A 159 12.20 -4.34 -5.26
N VAL A 160 11.20 -3.52 -5.36
CA VAL A 160 10.89 -2.70 -6.52
C VAL A 160 11.86 -1.53 -6.67
N GLY A 161 12.06 -0.74 -5.62
CA GLY A 161 12.83 0.50 -5.66
C GLY A 161 14.35 0.29 -5.77
N TYR A 162 14.84 -0.85 -5.33
CA TYR A 162 16.26 -1.21 -5.39
C TYR A 162 16.67 -1.85 -6.72
N GLY A 163 15.74 -2.13 -7.62
CA GLY A 163 16.03 -2.47 -9.00
C GLY A 163 16.63 -1.31 -9.80
N ALA A 164 16.38 -0.07 -9.38
CA ALA A 164 17.12 1.09 -9.88
C ALA A 164 18.57 0.99 -9.42
N GLY A 165 19.52 1.11 -10.36
CA GLY A 165 20.95 0.99 -10.08
C GLY A 165 21.38 1.92 -8.93
N SER A 166 22.42 1.54 -8.19
CA SER A 166 22.93 2.29 -7.02
C SER A 166 23.21 3.76 -7.31
N LEU A 167 23.57 4.09 -8.55
CA LEU A 167 23.80 5.45 -9.02
C LEU A 167 22.50 6.28 -9.06
N MET A 168 21.40 5.72 -9.58
CA MET A 168 20.10 6.41 -9.64
C MET A 168 19.54 6.68 -8.24
N ARG A 169 19.79 5.78 -7.28
CA ARG A 169 19.43 5.98 -5.87
C ARG A 169 20.23 7.09 -5.22
N LYS A 170 21.56 7.10 -5.41
CA LYS A 170 22.45 8.14 -4.89
C LYS A 170 22.09 9.52 -5.43
N LEU A 171 21.64 9.60 -6.68
CA LEU A 171 21.22 10.85 -7.33
C LEU A 171 19.81 11.30 -6.93
N LYS A 172 19.08 10.54 -6.09
CA LYS A 172 17.73 10.87 -5.61
C LYS A 172 16.76 11.23 -6.75
N LEU A 173 16.81 10.48 -7.86
CA LEU A 173 16.13 10.83 -9.11
C LEU A 173 14.62 10.62 -9.07
N PHE A 174 14.12 9.78 -8.15
CA PHE A 174 12.70 9.49 -8.01
C PHE A 174 12.09 10.25 -6.81
N GLU A 175 10.85 10.70 -6.96
CA GLU A 175 10.10 11.35 -5.88
C GLU A 175 9.53 10.35 -4.88
N MET A 176 9.35 9.08 -5.29
CA MET A 176 8.74 8.01 -4.52
C MET A 176 9.51 6.71 -4.70
N TYR A 177 9.66 5.97 -3.62
CA TYR A 177 10.26 4.63 -3.56
C TYR A 177 9.30 3.67 -2.90
N TRP A 178 9.34 2.43 -3.33
CA TRP A 178 8.45 1.38 -2.89
C TRP A 178 9.19 0.06 -2.70
N HIS A 179 8.91 -0.63 -1.61
CA HIS A 179 9.38 -1.98 -1.31
C HIS A 179 8.19 -2.82 -0.86
N ALA A 180 7.78 -3.79 -1.68
CA ALA A 180 6.81 -4.80 -1.29
C ALA A 180 7.49 -5.77 -0.32
N GLU A 181 7.54 -5.40 0.95
CA GLU A 181 8.25 -6.10 2.01
C GLU A 181 7.66 -7.47 2.31
N GLY A 182 6.38 -7.67 1.97
CA GLY A 182 5.66 -8.91 2.14
C GLY A 182 4.52 -9.06 1.14
N MET A 183 4.84 -9.28 -0.16
CA MET A 183 3.83 -9.58 -1.18
C MET A 183 2.93 -10.74 -0.74
N LYS A 184 3.51 -11.75 -0.07
CA LYS A 184 2.79 -12.78 0.66
C LYS A 184 3.17 -12.69 2.13
N THR A 185 2.20 -12.29 2.95
CA THR A 185 2.32 -12.16 4.39
C THR A 185 1.20 -12.93 5.06
N GLU A 186 1.55 -13.73 6.05
CA GLU A 186 0.59 -14.40 6.91
C GLU A 186 0.34 -13.53 8.15
N PHE A 187 -0.90 -13.16 8.36
CA PHE A 187 -1.34 -12.49 9.58
C PHE A 187 -2.06 -13.46 10.48
N SER A 188 -1.93 -13.30 11.80
CA SER A 188 -2.70 -14.05 12.80
C SER A 188 -3.03 -13.18 13.99
N GLY A 189 -4.22 -13.36 14.54
CA GLY A 189 -4.71 -12.61 15.68
C GLY A 189 -6.15 -12.20 15.52
N GLU A 190 -6.49 -10.99 15.93
CA GLU A 190 -7.87 -10.51 15.92
C GLU A 190 -7.99 -9.01 15.59
N VAL A 191 -9.16 -8.67 15.06
CA VAL A 191 -9.62 -7.29 14.87
C VAL A 191 -10.99 -7.15 15.52
N ILE A 192 -11.21 -6.05 16.25
CA ILE A 192 -12.53 -5.62 16.67
C ILE A 192 -12.89 -4.40 15.83
N PHE A 193 -13.93 -4.51 15.01
CA PHE A 193 -14.36 -3.45 14.11
C PHE A 193 -15.82 -3.11 14.36
N ASN A 194 -16.09 -1.87 14.79
CA ASN A 194 -17.42 -1.38 15.18
C ASN A 194 -18.14 -2.30 16.17
N GLY A 195 -17.38 -2.89 17.12
CA GLY A 195 -17.89 -3.80 18.15
C GLY A 195 -18.06 -5.27 17.71
N GLU A 196 -17.76 -5.60 16.45
CA GLU A 196 -17.74 -6.96 15.95
C GLU A 196 -16.32 -7.54 15.95
N ARG A 197 -16.18 -8.80 16.36
CA ARG A 197 -14.89 -9.50 16.40
C ARG A 197 -14.65 -10.28 15.13
N TYR A 198 -13.46 -10.13 14.58
CA TYR A 198 -12.96 -10.81 13.39
C TYR A 198 -11.69 -11.58 13.74
N ILE A 199 -11.60 -12.82 13.32
CA ILE A 199 -10.44 -13.69 13.52
C ILE A 199 -9.59 -13.66 12.26
N VAL A 200 -8.29 -13.44 12.45
CA VAL A 200 -7.30 -13.44 11.38
C VAL A 200 -6.48 -14.72 11.48
N SER A 201 -6.56 -15.57 10.46
CA SER A 201 -5.83 -16.83 10.37
C SER A 201 -4.84 -16.80 9.22
N PRO A 202 -3.63 -17.36 9.37
CA PRO A 202 -2.59 -17.35 8.33
C PRO A 202 -3.07 -17.88 6.98
N GLU A 203 -3.91 -18.91 7.00
CA GLU A 203 -4.39 -19.62 5.82
C GLU A 203 -5.38 -18.81 4.97
N THR A 204 -6.08 -17.87 5.61
CA THR A 204 -7.16 -17.07 4.98
C THR A 204 -6.93 -15.57 5.06
N SER A 205 -5.78 -15.14 5.59
CA SER A 205 -5.48 -13.71 5.72
C SER A 205 -5.17 -13.02 4.39
N TYR A 206 -4.72 -13.77 3.38
CA TYR A 206 -4.32 -13.24 2.06
C TYR A 206 -3.51 -11.95 2.16
N GLY A 207 -2.63 -11.91 3.16
CA GLY A 207 -2.02 -10.69 3.63
C GLY A 207 -0.94 -10.15 2.72
N TYR A 208 -0.83 -8.84 2.75
CA TYR A 208 0.15 -8.04 2.04
C TYR A 208 0.78 -7.01 2.97
N ALA A 209 2.07 -6.74 2.80
CA ALA A 209 2.78 -5.70 3.51
C ALA A 209 3.69 -4.95 2.55
N ASP A 210 3.66 -3.63 2.59
CA ASP A 210 4.60 -2.81 1.84
C ASP A 210 5.13 -1.62 2.65
N LYS A 211 6.22 -1.10 2.14
CA LYS A 211 6.86 0.10 2.61
C LYS A 211 7.04 1.07 1.47
N ASN A 212 6.64 2.31 1.71
CA ASN A 212 6.80 3.38 0.75
C ASN A 212 7.43 4.60 1.41
N TRP A 213 8.27 5.34 0.69
CA TRP A 213 8.88 6.56 1.20
C TRP A 213 9.22 7.52 0.07
N GLY A 214 9.27 8.80 0.38
CA GLY A 214 9.60 9.78 -0.64
C GLY A 214 9.34 11.21 -0.24
N ARG A 215 9.32 12.07 -1.26
CA ARG A 215 9.04 13.50 -1.11
C ARG A 215 7.65 13.89 -1.59
N ASP A 216 7.10 13.14 -2.53
CA ASP A 216 5.75 13.33 -3.08
C ASP A 216 5.25 12.02 -3.69
N PHE A 217 3.99 11.98 -4.08
CA PHE A 217 3.35 10.80 -4.63
C PHE A 217 3.37 10.82 -6.17
N THR A 218 3.51 9.65 -6.78
CA THR A 218 3.46 9.47 -8.24
C THR A 218 2.01 9.56 -8.72
N SER A 219 1.76 10.29 -9.81
CA SER A 219 0.43 10.42 -10.43
C SER A 219 0.51 10.25 -11.97
N PRO A 220 -0.37 9.46 -12.60
CA PRO A 220 -1.29 8.52 -11.97
C PRO A 220 -0.56 7.42 -11.20
N TRP A 221 -1.24 6.83 -10.24
CA TRP A 221 -0.79 5.66 -9.50
C TRP A 221 -1.68 4.46 -9.83
N LEU A 222 -1.08 3.29 -9.97
CA LEU A 222 -1.73 2.00 -10.09
C LEU A 222 -1.02 1.00 -9.19
N TRP A 223 -1.78 0.23 -8.45
CA TRP A 223 -1.30 -0.92 -7.70
C TRP A 223 -2.30 -2.06 -7.77
N ILE A 224 -1.80 -3.30 -7.93
CA ILE A 224 -2.58 -4.54 -7.90
C ILE A 224 -1.70 -5.63 -7.30
N SER A 225 -2.22 -6.33 -6.28
CA SER A 225 -1.53 -7.47 -5.68
C SER A 225 -2.52 -8.51 -5.17
N SER A 226 -2.19 -9.80 -5.33
CA SER A 226 -2.94 -10.88 -4.70
C SER A 226 -2.08 -12.13 -4.51
N ASN A 227 -2.37 -12.85 -3.42
CA ASN A 227 -1.87 -14.19 -3.15
C ASN A 227 -3.01 -15.22 -2.94
N ASN A 228 -4.25 -14.86 -3.24
CA ASN A 228 -5.37 -15.79 -3.33
C ASN A 228 -5.61 -16.21 -4.78
N LEU A 229 -4.85 -17.19 -5.22
CA LEU A 229 -4.68 -17.60 -6.61
C LEU A 229 -5.07 -19.06 -6.82
N VAL A 230 -5.84 -19.32 -7.87
CA VAL A 230 -6.25 -20.67 -8.27
C VAL A 230 -5.92 -20.88 -9.74
N SER A 231 -5.16 -21.91 -10.08
CA SER A 231 -4.90 -22.29 -11.48
C SER A 231 -6.19 -22.77 -12.14
N GLU A 232 -6.60 -22.13 -13.23
CA GLU A 232 -7.75 -22.57 -14.03
C GLU A 232 -7.44 -23.82 -14.87
N ILE A 233 -6.15 -24.09 -15.11
CA ILE A 233 -5.71 -25.27 -15.87
C ILE A 233 -5.77 -26.52 -14.99
N SER A 234 -5.26 -26.45 -13.76
CA SER A 234 -5.20 -27.59 -12.86
C SER A 234 -6.33 -27.67 -11.84
N GLY A 235 -7.08 -26.58 -11.65
CA GLY A 235 -8.07 -26.40 -10.59
C GLY A 235 -7.48 -26.31 -9.18
N LYS A 236 -6.15 -26.22 -9.04
CA LYS A 236 -5.47 -26.21 -7.75
C LYS A 236 -5.22 -24.79 -7.24
N ARG A 237 -5.34 -24.62 -5.94
CA ARG A 237 -4.87 -23.42 -5.26
C ARG A 237 -3.34 -23.34 -5.33
N LEU A 238 -2.81 -22.17 -5.63
CA LEU A 238 -1.39 -21.90 -5.77
C LEU A 238 -0.83 -21.37 -4.44
N GLU A 239 -0.44 -22.31 -3.57
CA GLU A 239 -0.05 -21.97 -2.18
C GLU A 239 1.23 -21.16 -2.07
N ASN A 240 2.13 -21.27 -3.07
CA ASN A 240 3.41 -20.58 -3.09
C ASN A 240 3.49 -19.53 -4.19
N SER A 241 2.35 -18.90 -4.51
CA SER A 241 2.28 -17.94 -5.57
C SER A 241 1.72 -16.60 -5.08
N VAL A 242 2.22 -15.52 -5.68
CA VAL A 242 1.77 -14.15 -5.45
C VAL A 242 2.25 -13.29 -6.61
N PHE A 243 1.44 -12.35 -7.05
CA PHE A 243 1.88 -11.31 -7.96
C PHE A 243 1.67 -9.92 -7.34
N ASP A 244 2.50 -8.99 -7.80
CA ASP A 244 2.45 -7.60 -7.36
C ASP A 244 2.83 -6.67 -8.52
N ILE A 245 2.01 -5.67 -8.78
CA ILE A 245 2.15 -4.71 -9.87
C ILE A 245 1.97 -3.32 -9.29
N GLY A 246 2.94 -2.43 -9.47
CA GLY A 246 2.79 -1.06 -9.00
C GLY A 246 3.56 -0.07 -9.85
N GLY A 247 3.11 1.19 -9.81
CA GLY A 247 3.76 2.28 -10.51
C GLY A 247 2.80 3.28 -11.12
N GLY A 248 3.24 3.96 -12.20
CA GLY A 248 2.46 5.01 -12.82
C GLY A 248 3.27 5.82 -13.80
N ARG A 249 3.38 7.13 -13.60
CA ARG A 249 4.27 8.01 -14.36
C ARG A 249 5.41 8.52 -13.48
N PRO A 250 6.48 7.74 -13.30
CA PRO A 250 7.61 8.20 -12.52
C PRO A 250 8.25 9.43 -13.18
N LYS A 251 8.63 10.40 -12.35
CA LYS A 251 9.36 11.57 -12.78
C LYS A 251 10.85 11.38 -12.55
N ILE A 252 11.66 11.74 -13.54
CA ILE A 252 13.10 11.88 -13.41
C ILE A 252 13.43 13.35 -13.61
N GLY A 253 13.66 14.09 -12.53
CA GLY A 253 13.78 15.53 -12.56
C GLY A 253 12.50 16.19 -13.08
N LYS A 254 12.56 16.91 -14.23
CA LYS A 254 11.40 17.54 -14.87
C LYS A 254 10.74 16.68 -15.96
N ILE A 255 11.25 15.48 -16.23
CA ILE A 255 10.77 14.60 -17.31
C ILE A 255 9.81 13.56 -16.75
N ASN A 256 8.56 13.57 -17.22
CA ASN A 256 7.61 12.50 -16.96
C ASN A 256 7.91 11.32 -17.89
N LEU A 257 8.13 10.15 -17.33
CA LEU A 257 8.17 8.91 -18.11
C LEU A 257 6.75 8.45 -18.41
N ASN A 258 6.48 8.09 -19.67
CA ASN A 258 5.20 7.47 -20.02
C ASN A 258 5.00 6.17 -19.25
N GLY A 259 3.79 5.95 -18.78
CA GLY A 259 3.31 4.87 -17.92
C GLY A 259 4.27 3.69 -17.72
N LYS A 260 4.87 3.58 -16.56
CA LYS A 260 5.86 2.54 -16.21
C LYS A 260 5.41 1.82 -14.95
N LEU A 261 5.19 0.54 -15.08
CA LEU A 261 4.88 -0.33 -13.96
C LEU A 261 6.08 -1.25 -13.70
N LEU A 262 6.25 -1.56 -12.43
CA LEU A 262 7.15 -2.59 -11.93
C LEU A 262 6.29 -3.74 -11.43
N SER A 263 6.67 -4.97 -11.70
CA SER A 263 5.96 -6.12 -11.16
C SER A 263 6.85 -7.33 -10.98
N ALA A 264 6.41 -8.19 -10.08
CA ALA A 264 6.92 -9.52 -9.90
C ALA A 264 5.76 -10.50 -9.80
N PHE A 265 5.94 -11.69 -10.39
CA PHE A 265 5.11 -12.84 -10.11
C PHE A 265 5.99 -13.96 -9.59
N TYR A 266 5.82 -14.28 -8.32
CA TYR A 266 6.38 -15.49 -7.74
C TYR A 266 5.37 -16.61 -7.94
N TYR A 267 5.69 -17.55 -8.82
CA TYR A 267 4.81 -18.63 -9.24
C TYR A 267 5.47 -19.97 -8.89
N GLU A 268 4.95 -20.67 -7.90
CA GLU A 268 5.35 -22.02 -7.46
C GLU A 268 6.88 -22.25 -7.44
N GLY A 269 7.61 -21.32 -6.79
CA GLY A 269 9.06 -21.41 -6.63
C GLY A 269 9.88 -20.69 -7.70
N ARG A 270 9.25 -20.14 -8.73
CA ARG A 270 9.91 -19.37 -9.78
C ARG A 270 9.48 -17.92 -9.78
N GLU A 271 10.43 -17.01 -9.93
CA GLU A 271 10.19 -15.58 -10.01
C GLU A 271 10.19 -15.10 -11.48
N TYR A 272 9.16 -14.33 -11.83
CA TYR A 272 9.04 -13.59 -13.07
C TYR A 272 9.03 -12.10 -12.75
N GLU A 273 10.06 -11.38 -13.21
CA GLU A 273 10.22 -9.95 -12.92
C GLU A 273 10.03 -9.13 -14.19
N PHE A 274 9.22 -8.06 -14.08
CA PHE A 274 9.02 -7.07 -15.12
C PHE A 274 9.43 -5.68 -14.59
N ASN A 275 10.69 -5.33 -14.85
CA ASN A 275 11.31 -4.15 -14.25
C ASN A 275 11.92 -3.25 -15.33
N PHE A 276 11.25 -2.14 -15.62
CA PHE A 276 11.71 -1.20 -16.65
C PHE A 276 13.02 -0.49 -16.26
N SER A 277 13.35 -0.40 -14.97
CA SER A 277 14.61 0.23 -14.53
C SER A 277 15.84 -0.63 -14.84
N LYS A 278 15.65 -1.91 -15.09
CA LYS A 278 16.64 -2.83 -15.62
C LYS A 278 16.57 -2.83 -17.16
N PHE A 279 17.09 -1.77 -17.80
CA PHE A 279 16.96 -1.54 -19.25
C PHE A 279 17.43 -2.72 -20.11
N TRP A 280 18.36 -3.54 -19.61
CA TRP A 280 18.85 -4.74 -20.32
C TRP A 280 17.81 -5.87 -20.43
N THR A 281 16.75 -5.86 -19.63
CA THR A 281 15.67 -6.86 -19.71
C THR A 281 14.74 -6.60 -20.90
N GLY A 282 14.67 -5.35 -21.38
CA GLY A 282 13.77 -4.93 -22.43
C GLY A 282 12.30 -4.94 -22.00
N THR A 283 12.03 -4.79 -20.71
CA THR A 283 10.67 -4.79 -20.17
C THR A 283 9.84 -3.65 -20.75
N LYS A 284 8.66 -4.01 -21.23
CA LYS A 284 7.64 -3.09 -21.74
C LYS A 284 6.35 -3.27 -20.96
N THR A 285 5.57 -2.19 -20.87
CA THR A 285 4.30 -2.14 -20.14
C THR A 285 3.26 -1.42 -20.99
N LYS A 286 2.05 -1.97 -20.97
CA LYS A 286 0.83 -1.31 -21.44
C LYS A 286 -0.23 -1.51 -20.37
N PHE A 287 -0.91 -0.45 -19.97
CA PHE A 287 -1.97 -0.56 -18.99
C PHE A 287 -3.07 0.47 -19.22
N SER A 288 -4.24 0.14 -18.75
CA SER A 288 -5.38 1.04 -18.63
C SER A 288 -6.14 0.73 -17.35
N CYS A 289 -6.78 1.76 -16.80
CA CYS A 289 -7.83 1.60 -15.81
C CYS A 289 -9.04 2.35 -16.34
N HIS A 290 -10.16 1.67 -16.45
CA HIS A 290 -11.42 2.22 -16.88
C HIS A 290 -12.39 2.32 -15.70
N GLU A 291 -12.83 3.53 -15.40
CA GLU A 291 -13.79 3.81 -14.35
C GLU A 291 -15.19 3.90 -14.95
N THR A 292 -16.10 3.05 -14.48
CA THR A 292 -17.52 3.10 -14.77
C THR A 292 -18.29 3.73 -13.59
N ASP A 293 -19.60 3.81 -13.68
CA ASP A 293 -20.45 4.25 -12.56
C ASP A 293 -20.36 3.29 -11.35
N TYR A 294 -20.10 2.00 -11.59
CA TYR A 294 -20.22 0.94 -10.60
C TYR A 294 -18.90 0.29 -10.20
N GLU A 295 -17.92 0.27 -11.09
CA GLU A 295 -16.67 -0.47 -10.89
C GLU A 295 -15.47 0.18 -11.56
N LEU A 296 -14.29 -0.21 -11.12
CA LEU A 296 -13.04 0.00 -11.83
C LEU A 296 -12.60 -1.30 -12.50
N ILE A 297 -12.07 -1.16 -13.73
CA ILE A 297 -11.60 -2.27 -14.55
C ILE A 297 -10.16 -2.00 -14.95
N TRP A 298 -9.26 -2.85 -14.53
CA TRP A 298 -7.84 -2.76 -14.86
C TRP A 298 -7.49 -3.77 -15.95
N HIS A 299 -6.70 -3.33 -16.91
CA HIS A 299 -6.01 -4.18 -17.87
C HIS A 299 -4.53 -3.84 -17.88
N VAL A 300 -3.66 -4.81 -17.59
CA VAL A 300 -2.21 -4.64 -17.55
C VAL A 300 -1.53 -5.71 -18.38
N GLU A 301 -0.75 -5.31 -19.38
CA GLU A 301 0.16 -6.18 -20.07
C GLU A 301 1.61 -5.79 -19.79
N GLN A 302 2.43 -6.73 -19.36
CA GLN A 302 3.85 -6.56 -19.20
C GLN A 302 4.61 -7.70 -19.85
N TRP A 303 5.68 -7.36 -20.55
CA TRP A 303 6.49 -8.37 -21.22
C TRP A 303 7.96 -7.94 -21.30
N ASN A 304 8.80 -8.95 -21.35
CA ASN A 304 10.21 -8.83 -21.64
C ASN A 304 10.59 -9.79 -22.78
N ARG A 305 11.86 -10.10 -22.96
CA ARG A 305 12.30 -10.99 -24.05
C ARG A 305 11.83 -12.45 -23.91
N ARG A 306 11.45 -12.89 -22.72
CA ARG A 306 11.13 -14.29 -22.39
C ARG A 306 9.74 -14.48 -21.83
N ASP A 307 9.28 -13.52 -21.05
CA ASP A 307 8.10 -13.67 -20.23
C ASP A 307 7.06 -12.61 -20.57
N LYS A 308 5.79 -12.96 -20.44
CA LYS A 308 4.67 -12.04 -20.53
C LYS A 308 3.68 -12.34 -19.41
N MET A 309 3.12 -11.30 -18.85
CA MET A 309 2.00 -11.35 -17.90
C MET A 309 0.89 -10.44 -18.40
N VAL A 310 -0.34 -10.96 -18.41
CA VAL A 310 -1.56 -10.21 -18.70
C VAL A 310 -2.45 -10.30 -17.46
N THR A 311 -2.88 -9.18 -16.95
CA THR A 311 -3.74 -9.09 -15.76
C THR A 311 -4.98 -8.31 -16.09
N ASP A 312 -6.14 -8.93 -15.93
CA ASP A 312 -7.46 -8.33 -16.00
C ASP A 312 -8.11 -8.42 -14.63
N LEU A 313 -8.50 -7.28 -14.07
CA LEU A 313 -9.08 -7.21 -12.73
C LEU A 313 -10.25 -6.23 -12.70
N THR A 314 -11.23 -6.50 -11.84
CA THR A 314 -12.32 -5.57 -11.53
C THR A 314 -12.52 -5.45 -10.02
N CYS A 315 -13.02 -4.30 -9.57
CA CYS A 315 -13.48 -4.09 -8.20
C CYS A 315 -14.68 -3.15 -8.19
N LEU A 316 -15.73 -3.50 -7.43
CA LEU A 316 -16.89 -2.65 -7.28
C LEU A 316 -16.55 -1.39 -6.47
N LYS A 317 -16.97 -0.23 -6.93
CA LYS A 317 -16.77 1.04 -6.21
C LYS A 317 -17.43 1.04 -4.83
N SER A 318 -18.52 0.31 -4.66
CA SER A 318 -19.18 0.10 -3.35
C SER A 318 -18.31 -0.65 -2.33
N ASP A 319 -17.30 -1.37 -2.81
CA ASP A 319 -16.34 -2.12 -2.02
C ASP A 319 -15.01 -1.38 -1.84
N MET A 320 -14.90 -0.18 -2.37
CA MET A 320 -13.66 0.62 -2.36
C MET A 320 -13.83 1.90 -1.54
N LEU A 321 -12.70 2.53 -1.26
CA LEU A 321 -12.59 3.83 -0.61
C LEU A 321 -11.83 4.81 -1.51
N LEU A 322 -12.18 6.09 -1.43
CA LEU A 322 -11.28 7.16 -1.86
C LEU A 322 -10.36 7.51 -0.69
N ILE A 323 -9.12 7.07 -0.80
CA ILE A 323 -8.12 7.27 0.26
C ILE A 323 -7.62 8.71 0.27
N ASN A 324 -7.43 9.24 1.47
CA ASN A 324 -6.98 10.60 1.70
C ASN A 324 -5.58 10.66 2.30
N TYR A 325 -4.71 11.49 1.70
CA TYR A 325 -3.38 11.82 2.19
C TYR A 325 -3.06 13.31 2.08
N GLU A 326 -2.20 13.80 2.96
CA GLU A 326 -1.53 15.08 2.77
C GLU A 326 -0.18 14.89 2.07
N SER A 327 0.12 15.78 1.11
CA SER A 327 1.48 15.88 0.57
C SER A 327 2.43 16.43 1.64
N PRO A 328 3.70 15.96 1.71
CA PRO A 328 4.71 16.53 2.59
C PRO A 328 4.91 18.04 2.45
N PHE A 329 4.52 18.62 1.34
CA PHE A 329 4.54 20.08 1.12
C PHE A 329 3.34 20.81 1.74
N GLY A 330 2.31 20.09 2.20
CA GLY A 330 1.09 20.68 2.80
C GLY A 330 0.13 21.34 1.81
N LYS A 331 0.53 21.52 0.55
CA LYS A 331 -0.24 22.25 -0.47
C LYS A 331 -1.34 21.42 -1.11
N LYS A 332 -1.18 20.11 -1.10
CA LYS A 332 -2.06 19.18 -1.82
C LYS A 332 -2.67 18.19 -0.86
N LYS A 333 -3.92 17.89 -1.11
CA LYS A 333 -4.62 16.73 -0.59
C LYS A 333 -4.75 15.72 -1.73
N HIS A 334 -4.33 14.50 -1.50
CA HIS A 334 -4.60 13.39 -2.40
C HIS A 334 -5.89 12.71 -1.96
N ASN A 335 -6.94 12.85 -2.72
CA ASN A 335 -8.28 12.34 -2.42
C ASN A 335 -8.97 11.71 -3.65
N SER A 336 -8.21 11.38 -4.66
CA SER A 336 -8.72 10.78 -5.91
C SER A 336 -8.09 9.41 -6.15
N LEU A 337 -7.66 8.74 -5.08
CA LEU A 337 -7.09 7.40 -5.14
C LEU A 337 -8.16 6.39 -4.69
N TRP A 338 -8.76 5.69 -5.66
CA TRP A 338 -9.55 4.52 -5.38
C TRP A 338 -8.66 3.40 -4.84
N ASN A 339 -9.06 2.82 -3.72
CA ASN A 339 -8.33 1.75 -3.04
C ASN A 339 -9.31 0.68 -2.58
N GLY A 340 -9.04 -0.58 -2.86
CA GLY A 340 -9.88 -1.72 -2.55
C GLY A 340 -9.08 -2.97 -2.17
N GLY A 341 -9.74 -3.90 -1.46
CA GLY A 341 -9.18 -5.18 -1.05
C GLY A 341 -9.98 -6.39 -1.52
N ASN A 342 -10.99 -6.19 -2.39
CA ASN A 342 -11.88 -7.22 -2.91
C ASN A 342 -11.80 -7.40 -4.43
N GLY A 343 -10.72 -6.96 -5.06
CA GLY A 343 -10.54 -7.13 -6.50
C GLY A 343 -10.59 -8.60 -6.91
N LYS A 344 -11.20 -8.86 -8.09
CA LYS A 344 -11.32 -10.19 -8.68
C LYS A 344 -10.95 -10.13 -10.15
N GLY A 345 -10.40 -11.21 -10.68
CA GLY A 345 -10.04 -11.25 -12.08
C GLY A 345 -9.20 -12.44 -12.47
N ARG A 346 -8.31 -12.21 -13.42
CA ARG A 346 -7.48 -13.26 -14.01
C ARG A 346 -6.08 -12.75 -14.29
N VAL A 347 -5.10 -13.64 -14.14
CA VAL A 347 -3.74 -13.45 -14.63
C VAL A 347 -3.38 -14.57 -15.61
N GLU A 348 -2.85 -14.23 -16.77
CA GLU A 348 -2.22 -15.17 -17.69
C GLU A 348 -0.71 -14.96 -17.67
N LEU A 349 0.04 -16.03 -17.46
CA LEU A 349 1.49 -16.05 -17.41
C LEU A 349 2.05 -16.85 -18.58
N TYR A 350 2.99 -16.26 -19.29
CA TYR A 350 3.64 -16.89 -20.45
C TYR A 350 5.16 -16.91 -20.28
N HIS A 351 5.79 -18.01 -20.72
CA HIS A 351 7.23 -18.14 -20.80
C HIS A 351 7.63 -18.59 -22.21
N LYS A 352 8.51 -17.84 -22.87
CA LYS A 352 8.96 -18.10 -24.27
C LYS A 352 7.82 -18.26 -25.27
N GLY A 353 6.71 -17.54 -25.07
CA GLY A 353 5.52 -17.59 -25.93
C GLY A 353 4.51 -18.68 -25.57
N GLU A 354 4.85 -19.60 -24.69
CA GLU A 354 3.94 -20.66 -24.24
C GLU A 354 3.21 -20.23 -22.95
N LEU A 355 1.92 -20.55 -22.85
CA LEU A 355 1.11 -20.31 -21.66
C LEU A 355 1.60 -21.21 -20.52
N VAL A 356 2.08 -20.61 -19.45
CA VAL A 356 2.48 -21.34 -18.21
C VAL A 356 1.24 -21.67 -17.40
N ASP A 357 0.38 -20.68 -17.16
CA ASP A 357 -0.89 -20.88 -16.44
C ASP A 357 -1.87 -19.75 -16.74
N ARG A 358 -3.15 -20.04 -16.51
CA ARG A 358 -4.26 -19.11 -16.43
C ARG A 358 -4.82 -19.19 -15.02
N ILE A 359 -4.87 -18.07 -14.32
CA ILE A 359 -5.00 -18.02 -12.88
C ILE A 359 -6.18 -17.14 -12.50
N ALA A 360 -7.15 -17.70 -11.81
CA ALA A 360 -8.22 -16.94 -11.19
C ALA A 360 -7.68 -16.21 -9.95
N VAL A 361 -8.04 -14.94 -9.81
CA VAL A 361 -7.59 -14.02 -8.75
C VAL A 361 -8.78 -13.62 -7.90
N SER A 362 -8.60 -13.67 -6.58
CA SER A 362 -9.56 -13.18 -5.59
C SER A 362 -8.83 -12.37 -4.50
N ASN A 363 -9.59 -11.64 -3.68
CA ASN A 363 -9.09 -10.81 -2.58
C ASN A 363 -7.89 -9.93 -3.00
N ALA A 364 -7.91 -9.40 -4.23
CA ALA A 364 -6.84 -8.54 -4.68
C ALA A 364 -6.94 -7.16 -4.04
N GLY A 365 -5.81 -6.70 -3.48
CA GLY A 365 -5.57 -5.29 -3.27
C GLY A 365 -5.48 -4.59 -4.61
N CYS A 366 -6.15 -3.46 -4.78
CA CYS A 366 -6.17 -2.74 -6.04
C CYS A 366 -6.33 -1.24 -5.82
N GLU A 367 -5.53 -0.47 -6.56
CA GLU A 367 -5.55 0.99 -6.51
C GLU A 367 -5.50 1.59 -7.90
N TYR A 368 -6.17 2.71 -8.04
CA TYR A 368 -5.98 3.62 -9.16
C TYR A 368 -6.33 5.05 -8.77
N GLY A 369 -5.49 5.99 -9.12
CA GLY A 369 -5.77 7.39 -8.91
C GLY A 369 -4.96 8.31 -9.81
N GLU A 370 -5.64 9.35 -10.28
CA GLU A 370 -5.00 10.51 -10.88
C GLU A 370 -5.17 11.67 -9.91
N TYR A 371 -4.06 12.10 -9.34
CA TYR A 371 -4.09 13.26 -8.46
C TYR A 371 -4.36 14.50 -9.31
N SER A 372 -5.49 15.14 -9.07
CA SER A 372 -5.79 16.42 -9.70
C SER A 372 -4.65 17.42 -9.42
N GLY A 373 -4.26 18.15 -10.45
CA GLY A 373 -3.30 19.24 -10.36
C GLY A 373 -3.68 20.25 -9.27
N PRO A 374 -2.90 21.30 -9.03
CA PRO A 374 -3.19 22.27 -7.98
C PRO A 374 -4.63 22.76 -8.17
N GLN A 375 -5.48 22.50 -7.20
CA GLN A 375 -6.77 23.17 -7.12
C GLN A 375 -6.47 24.65 -6.99
N SER A 376 -6.81 25.38 -8.04
CA SER A 376 -6.70 26.85 -8.14
C SER A 376 -7.42 27.54 -6.99
#